data_e1043519cd8dfc525fe7b2070c3cad5d
#
_entry.id   e1043519cd8dfc525fe7b2070c3cad5d
#
_cell.length_a   1.000
_cell.length_b   1.000
_cell.length_c   1.000
_cell.angle_alpha   90.00
_cell.angle_beta   90.00
_cell.angle_gamma   90.00
#
_symmetry.space_group_name_H-M   'P 1'
#
loop_
_entity.id
_entity.type
_entity.pdbx_description
1 polymer ?
#
loop_
_entity_poly.entity_id
_entity_poly.type
_entity_poly.pdbx_seq_one_letter_code
_entity_poly.pdbx_strand_id
1 'polypeptide(L)'
;NVTASRVSAKKFRRIRIFAESCYLALNFEDQQIDVARRGAPPEEGGFAPIVTESIQVTPRPPLDAELEDFVDCVRTGRDPVVGGEAGVRALQVAHEVRQRIDDSLHSL
;
A
#
# COMPACT_ATOMS: atom_id res chain seq x y z
N ASN A 1 -2.03 -0.81 -12.70
CA ASN A 1 -2.20 0.57 -13.12
C ASN A 1 -1.61 1.51 -12.07
N VAL A 2 -0.66 2.34 -12.48
CA VAL A 2 -0.02 3.35 -11.62
C VAL A 2 -0.31 4.73 -12.19
N THR A 3 -0.84 5.61 -11.34
CA THR A 3 -1.17 6.98 -11.72
C THR A 3 -0.52 7.96 -10.77
N ALA A 4 0.14 8.98 -11.30
CA ALA A 4 0.72 10.08 -10.54
C ALA A 4 0.39 11.42 -11.18
N SER A 5 0.08 12.43 -10.37
CA SER A 5 -0.20 13.78 -10.85
C SER A 5 0.31 14.83 -9.86
N ARG A 6 0.86 15.90 -10.38
CA ARG A 6 1.26 17.09 -9.60
C ARG A 6 0.23 18.21 -9.64
N VAL A 7 -0.76 18.09 -10.52
CA VAL A 7 -1.79 19.13 -10.76
C VAL A 7 -3.17 18.73 -10.27
N SER A 8 -3.30 17.63 -9.54
CA SER A 8 -4.57 17.21 -8.95
C SER A 8 -5.00 18.16 -7.84
N ALA A 9 -6.29 18.50 -7.81
CA ALA A 9 -6.88 19.36 -6.78
C ALA A 9 -6.84 18.74 -5.37
N LYS A 10 -6.75 17.42 -5.28
CA LYS A 10 -6.67 16.68 -4.01
C LYS A 10 -5.37 15.87 -3.95
N LYS A 11 -4.72 15.93 -2.80
CA LYS A 11 -3.65 14.98 -2.49
C LYS A 11 -4.28 13.64 -2.15
N PHE A 12 -3.82 12.59 -2.79
CA PHE A 12 -4.16 11.24 -2.36
C PHE A 12 -3.00 10.29 -2.66
N ARG A 13 -2.81 9.35 -1.77
CA ARG A 13 -1.87 8.25 -1.92
C ARG A 13 -2.61 6.98 -1.56
N ARG A 14 -2.96 6.19 -2.55
CA ARG A 14 -3.75 4.97 -2.36
C ARG A 14 -3.11 3.80 -3.08
N ILE A 15 -3.16 2.65 -2.44
CA ILE A 15 -2.90 1.36 -3.08
C ILE A 15 -4.15 0.52 -2.95
N ARG A 16 -4.57 -0.11 -4.06
CA ARG A 16 -5.63 -1.11 -4.08
C ARG A 16 -5.03 -2.42 -4.51
N ILE A 17 -5.33 -3.46 -3.74
CA ILE A 17 -4.85 -4.81 -4.00
C ILE A 17 -6.08 -5.69 -4.15
N PHE A 18 -6.19 -6.33 -5.29
CA PHE A 18 -7.24 -7.30 -5.60
C PHE A 18 -6.63 -8.68 -5.54
N ALA A 19 -7.11 -9.50 -4.62
CA ALA A 19 -6.74 -10.90 -4.49
C ALA A 19 -7.98 -11.77 -4.72
N GLU A 20 -7.80 -13.07 -4.86
CA GLU A 20 -8.88 -14.00 -5.18
C GLU A 20 -10.04 -13.96 -4.16
N SER A 21 -9.74 -13.81 -2.89
CA SER A 21 -10.72 -13.86 -1.80
C SER A 21 -10.87 -12.55 -1.02
N CYS A 22 -10.07 -11.56 -1.32
CA CYS A 22 -10.13 -10.28 -0.61
C CYS A 22 -9.72 -9.10 -1.48
N TYR A 23 -10.19 -7.94 -1.06
CA TYR A 23 -9.81 -6.64 -1.58
C TYR A 23 -9.25 -5.80 -0.44
N LEU A 24 -8.14 -5.13 -0.70
CA LEU A 24 -7.48 -4.22 0.24
C LEU A 24 -7.39 -2.84 -0.37
N ALA A 25 -7.78 -1.83 0.37
CA ALA A 25 -7.57 -0.43 0.02
C ALA A 25 -6.79 0.26 1.14
N LEU A 26 -5.60 0.73 0.82
CA LEU A 26 -4.75 1.48 1.73
C LEU A 26 -4.78 2.95 1.35
N ASN A 27 -5.15 3.80 2.28
CA ASN A 27 -5.10 5.25 2.16
C ASN A 27 -3.98 5.78 3.07
N PHE A 28 -2.87 6.18 2.46
CA PHE A 28 -1.70 6.66 3.21
C PHE A 28 -1.87 8.09 3.74
N GLU A 29 -2.75 8.89 3.15
CA GLU A 29 -3.03 10.25 3.64
C GLU A 29 -3.78 10.19 4.97
N ASP A 30 -4.83 9.37 5.03
CA ASP A 30 -5.69 9.20 6.21
C ASP A 30 -5.19 8.08 7.14
N GLN A 31 -4.15 7.35 6.71
CA GLN A 31 -3.60 6.16 7.41
C GLN A 31 -4.68 5.14 7.77
N GLN A 32 -5.51 4.83 6.78
CA GLN A 32 -6.64 3.92 6.90
C GLN A 32 -6.46 2.71 5.99
N ILE A 33 -6.90 1.55 6.47
CA ILE A 33 -6.91 0.30 5.72
C ILE A 33 -8.34 -0.23 5.70
N ASP A 34 -8.88 -0.39 4.50
CA ASP A 34 -10.17 -1.05 4.30
C ASP A 34 -9.94 -2.43 3.70
N VAL A 35 -10.59 -3.42 4.27
CA VAL A 35 -10.53 -4.82 3.84
C VAL A 35 -11.93 -5.29 3.51
N ALA A 36 -12.14 -5.81 2.31
CA ALA A 36 -13.37 -6.52 1.95
C ALA A 36 -13.03 -7.98 1.68
N ARG A 37 -13.74 -8.89 2.31
CA ARG A 37 -13.55 -10.34 2.19
C ARG A 37 -14.87 -11.00 1.81
N ARG A 38 -14.77 -12.11 1.09
CA ARG A 38 -15.91 -12.99 0.88
C ARG A 38 -16.17 -13.76 2.17
N GLY A 39 -17.37 -13.61 2.72
CA GLY A 39 -17.82 -14.36 3.89
C GLY A 39 -18.10 -15.83 3.56
N ALA A 40 -18.53 -16.59 4.57
CA ALA A 40 -18.99 -17.94 4.37
C ALA A 40 -20.32 -17.95 3.58
N PRO A 41 -20.51 -18.89 2.63
CA PRO A 41 -21.79 -19.01 1.95
C PRO A 41 -22.91 -19.36 2.93
N PRO A 42 -24.13 -18.84 2.76
CA PRO A 42 -25.28 -19.19 3.59
C PRO A 42 -25.60 -20.69 3.52
N GLU A 43 -26.08 -21.28 4.62
CA GLU A 43 -26.47 -22.71 4.65
C GLU A 43 -27.61 -23.04 3.67
N GLU A 44 -28.50 -22.09 3.40
CA GLU A 44 -29.65 -22.24 2.50
C GLU A 44 -29.29 -22.02 1.00
N GLY A 45 -28.01 -21.87 0.68
CA GLY A 45 -27.55 -21.57 -0.66
C GLY A 45 -27.62 -20.07 -0.99
N GLY A 46 -26.89 -19.63 -2.02
CA GLY A 46 -26.80 -18.24 -2.46
C GLY A 46 -25.35 -17.77 -2.56
N PHE A 47 -25.19 -16.47 -2.79
CA PHE A 47 -23.86 -15.86 -2.87
C PHE A 47 -23.32 -15.59 -1.47
N ALA A 48 -22.02 -15.86 -1.28
CA ALA A 48 -21.34 -15.47 -0.05
C ALA A 48 -21.38 -13.93 0.12
N PRO A 49 -21.77 -13.43 1.30
CA PRO A 49 -21.82 -12.00 1.55
C PRO A 49 -20.42 -11.41 1.53
N ILE A 50 -20.31 -10.12 1.17
CA ILE A 50 -19.07 -9.37 1.30
C ILE A 50 -19.03 -8.75 2.69
N VAL A 51 -18.01 -9.11 3.45
CA VAL A 51 -17.77 -8.54 4.79
C VAL A 51 -16.71 -7.44 4.62
N THR A 52 -17.05 -6.23 5.03
CA THR A 52 -16.15 -5.07 4.98
C THR A 52 -15.71 -4.70 6.39
N GLU A 53 -14.42 -4.51 6.57
CA GLU A 53 -13.79 -4.13 7.83
C GLU A 53 -12.85 -2.95 7.57
N SER A 54 -12.92 -1.92 8.41
CA SER A 54 -11.95 -0.82 8.41
C SER A 54 -11.01 -0.97 9.59
N ILE A 55 -9.73 -1.08 9.31
CA ILE A 55 -8.68 -1.17 10.32
C ILE A 55 -8.17 0.24 10.58
N GLN A 56 -8.42 0.76 11.77
CA GLN A 56 -7.89 2.04 12.20
C GLN A 56 -6.44 1.87 12.67
N VAL A 57 -5.55 2.61 12.03
CA VAL A 57 -4.14 2.70 12.45
C VAL A 57 -3.98 3.95 13.27
N THR A 58 -3.22 3.89 14.37
CA THR A 58 -2.88 5.11 15.11
C THR A 58 -2.06 6.04 14.22
N PRO A 59 -2.58 7.21 13.82
CA PRO A 59 -1.87 8.11 12.93
C PRO A 59 -0.56 8.59 13.56
N ARG A 60 0.52 8.53 12.79
CA ARG A 60 1.81 9.10 13.19
C ARG A 60 2.58 9.53 11.94
N PRO A 61 3.42 10.56 12.03
CA PRO A 61 4.24 10.98 10.91
C PRO A 61 5.13 9.81 10.43
N PRO A 62 5.13 9.47 9.13
CA PRO A 62 5.93 8.35 8.60
C PRO A 62 7.43 8.48 8.88
N LEU A 63 7.97 9.69 8.82
CA LEU A 63 9.38 9.95 9.10
C LEU A 63 9.75 9.65 10.56
N ASP A 64 8.88 9.98 11.51
CA ASP A 64 9.10 9.66 12.92
C ASP A 64 9.15 8.15 13.13
N ALA A 65 8.24 7.42 12.47
CA ALA A 65 8.22 5.96 12.50
C ALA A 65 9.52 5.34 11.95
N GLU A 66 10.03 5.87 10.85
CA GLU A 66 11.28 5.43 10.22
C GLU A 66 12.48 5.69 11.11
N LEU A 67 12.59 6.90 11.68
CA LEU A 67 13.69 7.28 12.56
C LEU A 67 13.68 6.48 13.87
N GLU A 68 12.52 6.25 14.46
CA GLU A 68 12.38 5.42 15.65
C GLU A 68 12.84 3.98 15.39
N ASP A 69 12.40 3.39 14.28
CA ASP A 69 12.82 2.04 13.89
C ASP A 69 14.34 1.95 13.70
N PHE A 70 14.93 2.93 13.03
CA PHE A 70 16.37 3.01 12.83
C PHE A 70 17.15 3.09 14.17
N VAL A 71 16.74 4.00 15.04
CA VAL A 71 17.38 4.17 16.36
C VAL A 71 17.27 2.90 17.20
N ASP A 72 16.11 2.25 17.17
CA ASP A 72 15.88 1.02 17.90
C ASP A 72 16.74 -0.15 17.35
N CYS A 73 16.88 -0.24 16.03
CA CYS A 73 17.79 -1.20 15.40
C CYS A 73 19.25 -1.01 15.84
N VAL A 74 19.71 0.24 15.89
CA VAL A 74 21.07 0.55 16.36
C VAL A 74 21.26 0.16 17.84
N ARG A 75 20.25 0.41 18.67
CA ARG A 75 20.33 0.11 20.12
C ARG A 75 20.26 -1.38 20.43
N THR A 76 19.47 -2.13 19.69
CA THR A 76 19.16 -3.54 20.01
C THR A 76 19.88 -4.53 19.11
N GLY A 77 20.45 -4.10 17.99
CA GLY A 77 21.08 -4.97 16.99
C GLY A 77 20.09 -5.80 16.17
N ARG A 78 18.77 -5.48 16.23
CA ARG A 78 17.77 -6.14 15.40
C ARG A 78 17.78 -5.60 13.97
N ASP A 79 17.23 -6.37 13.06
CA ASP A 79 17.01 -5.92 11.69
C ASP A 79 15.86 -4.86 11.61
N PRO A 80 15.95 -3.90 10.68
CA PRO A 80 14.88 -2.94 10.45
C PRO A 80 13.65 -3.61 9.83
N VAL A 81 12.46 -3.04 10.10
CA VAL A 81 11.21 -3.50 9.49
C VAL A 81 11.29 -3.42 7.95
N VAL A 82 11.89 -2.35 7.44
CA VAL A 82 12.17 -2.18 6.00
C VAL A 82 13.67 -2.07 5.81
N GLY A 83 14.30 -3.17 5.43
CA GLY A 83 15.74 -3.24 5.19
C GLY A 83 16.17 -2.74 3.81
N GLY A 84 17.49 -2.69 3.61
CA GLY A 84 18.08 -2.19 2.36
C GLY A 84 17.62 -2.94 1.11
N GLU A 85 17.46 -4.26 1.19
CA GLU A 85 16.98 -5.07 0.05
C GLU A 85 15.53 -4.69 -0.35
N ALA A 86 14.67 -4.44 0.62
CA ALA A 86 13.30 -3.99 0.35
C ALA A 86 13.29 -2.61 -0.31
N GLY A 87 14.18 -1.71 0.15
CA GLY A 87 14.38 -0.39 -0.46
C GLY A 87 14.87 -0.48 -1.90
N VAL A 88 15.85 -1.34 -2.18
CA VAL A 88 16.35 -1.58 -3.55
C VAL A 88 15.24 -2.10 -4.46
N ARG A 89 14.47 -3.09 -4.02
CA ARG A 89 13.33 -3.61 -4.81
C ARG A 89 12.29 -2.53 -5.10
N ALA A 90 11.96 -1.70 -4.13
CA ALA A 90 11.02 -0.59 -4.34
C ALA A 90 11.53 0.41 -5.37
N LEU A 91 12.81 0.76 -5.33
CA LEU A 91 13.44 1.65 -6.32
C LEU A 91 13.51 1.02 -7.72
N GLN A 92 13.76 -0.27 -7.83
CA GLN A 92 13.74 -1.00 -9.10
C GLN A 92 12.36 -0.92 -9.77
N VAL A 93 11.29 -1.17 -9.00
CA VAL A 93 9.91 -1.05 -9.49
C VAL A 93 9.60 0.39 -9.91
N ALA A 94 9.98 1.37 -9.09
CA ALA A 94 9.77 2.78 -9.42
C ALA A 94 10.51 3.19 -10.71
N HIS A 95 11.72 2.69 -10.91
CA HIS A 95 12.50 2.93 -12.12
C HIS A 95 11.84 2.31 -13.36
N GLU A 96 11.38 1.06 -13.26
CA GLU A 96 10.67 0.38 -14.33
C GLU A 96 9.37 1.11 -14.71
N VAL A 97 8.59 1.54 -13.72
CA VAL A 97 7.38 2.35 -13.96
C VAL A 97 7.72 3.63 -14.71
N ARG A 98 8.77 4.33 -14.30
CA ARG A 98 9.21 5.55 -14.97
C ARG A 98 9.61 5.29 -16.43
N GLN A 99 10.39 4.26 -16.69
CA GLN A 99 10.76 3.88 -18.05
C GLN A 99 9.53 3.61 -18.92
N ARG A 100 8.54 2.88 -18.42
CA ARG A 100 7.29 2.62 -19.15
C ARG A 100 6.52 3.89 -19.48
N ILE A 101 6.52 4.86 -18.56
CA ILE A 101 5.89 6.16 -18.81
C ILE A 101 6.64 6.92 -19.93
N ASP A 102 7.96 6.97 -19.85
CA ASP A 102 8.78 7.66 -20.83
C ASP A 102 8.63 7.03 -22.23
N ASP A 103 8.64 5.70 -22.32
CA ASP A 103 8.41 4.95 -23.57
C ASP A 103 7.02 5.25 -24.15
N SER A 104 5.99 5.31 -23.31
CA SER A 104 4.63 5.63 -23.73
C SER A 104 4.49 7.04 -24.27
N LEU A 105 5.18 8.01 -23.69
CA LEU A 105 5.17 9.39 -24.14
C LEU A 105 5.91 9.58 -25.49
N HIS A 106 6.97 8.81 -25.72
CA HIS A 106 7.73 8.85 -26.98
C HIS A 106 7.03 8.09 -28.13
N SER A 107 6.02 7.29 -27.83
CA SER A 107 5.20 6.55 -28.83
C SER A 107 4.02 7.37 -29.36
N LEU A 108 3.78 8.53 -28.79
CA LEU A 108 2.77 9.48 -29.23
C LEU A 108 3.34 10.43 -30.29
#